data_c9cef419e671098ccb4bd836622fe67c
#
_entry.id   c9cef419e671098ccb4bd836622fe67c
#
_cell.length_a   1.000
_cell.length_b   1.000
_cell.length_c   1.000
_cell.angle_alpha   90.00
_cell.angle_beta   90.00
_cell.angle_gamma   90.00
#
_symmetry.space_group_name_H-M   'P 1'
#
loop_
_entity.id
_entity.type
_entity.pdbx_description
1 polymer ?
#
loop_
_entity_poly.entity_id
_entity_poly.type
_entity_poly.pdbx_seq_one_letter_code
_entity_poly.pdbx_strand_id
1 'polypeptide(L)'
;MQVPKFKEYLTEAKGDKPFLRLLIITDEPEEAKTFHTADRLQEECDKLGYPHYLFKLTGGYTTFEDGIRKFHNKDDKKGFEVGAMTVAVVRGSITRKDSWMDFVSILERANATLVNPRTTINICADKYRTALRLADYGLTQPKTKLINDPEKSNEQVAEAEIKFPLIMKTLRGSKGVGVLFVDSEKGLDSIVQLIHKQDEDADLLIQEYIKTDYDVRAHVLGGKLLAAMARPVIEGDFRSNVSQGSKPKNIKLTELEIEECLKAAKAVGGYWTAVDFIPSKNREKEPPYFLEVNSSPGTEGIEDATGMNIAKDVIKHFANGENRYTVPTECGFKEILTIKPFGELISKFDTGNSGMPVIHADKYKIKGNEITWTLLGKTITSKIIKKEEISVGGLRDYEETRYVVRLDVEFAGGFYKDVEFTIDDREDRTPILLDRAFMKKLNVMVNPQRKYVITTKYSID
;
A
#
# COMPACT_ATOMS: atom_id res chain seq x y z
N MET A 1 6.16 -25.20 25.56
CA MET A 1 6.44 -23.78 25.85
C MET A 1 5.35 -22.94 25.24
N GLN A 2 4.71 -22.10 26.03
CA GLN A 2 3.47 -21.40 25.72
C GLN A 2 3.65 -20.40 24.60
N VAL A 3 2.81 -20.50 23.57
CA VAL A 3 2.48 -19.42 22.63
C VAL A 3 1.11 -18.87 23.04
N PRO A 4 0.99 -18.06 24.10
CA PRO A 4 -0.31 -17.64 24.63
C PRO A 4 -0.87 -16.39 23.95
N LYS A 5 -0.03 -15.53 23.37
CA LYS A 5 -0.47 -14.16 22.98
C LYS A 5 -1.10 -14.06 21.60
N PHE A 6 -0.72 -14.89 20.65
CA PHE A 6 -1.33 -14.88 19.31
C PHE A 6 -2.79 -15.41 19.34
N LYS A 7 -3.11 -16.32 20.27
CA LYS A 7 -4.50 -16.81 20.46
C LYS A 7 -5.41 -15.76 21.07
N GLU A 8 -4.91 -14.91 21.95
CA GLU A 8 -5.68 -13.79 22.50
C GLU A 8 -6.07 -12.77 21.44
N TYR A 9 -5.13 -12.44 20.52
CA TYR A 9 -5.41 -11.52 19.42
C TYR A 9 -6.42 -12.06 18.39
N LEU A 10 -6.42 -13.37 18.14
CA LEU A 10 -7.43 -13.99 17.25
C LEU A 10 -8.82 -14.10 17.90
N THR A 11 -8.92 -14.11 19.23
CA THR A 11 -10.19 -14.07 19.96
C THR A 11 -10.76 -12.66 20.06
N GLU A 12 -9.92 -11.63 20.13
CA GLU A 12 -10.34 -10.23 20.06
C GLU A 12 -10.81 -9.83 18.64
N ALA A 13 -10.24 -10.42 17.59
CA ALA A 13 -10.71 -10.23 16.20
C ALA A 13 -12.07 -10.88 15.90
N LYS A 14 -12.65 -11.66 16.81
CA LYS A 14 -14.01 -12.22 16.70
C LYS A 14 -15.12 -11.31 17.20
N GLY A 15 -14.80 -10.14 17.73
CA GLY A 15 -15.80 -9.13 18.06
C GLY A 15 -15.90 -8.08 16.95
N ASP A 16 -17.10 -7.75 16.52
CA ASP A 16 -17.46 -6.70 15.54
C ASP A 16 -17.00 -5.28 15.93
N LYS A 17 -16.03 -5.12 16.82
CA LYS A 17 -15.54 -3.82 17.27
C LYS A 17 -14.30 -3.41 16.46
N PRO A 18 -14.31 -2.20 15.88
CA PRO A 18 -13.13 -1.64 15.22
C PRO A 18 -11.95 -1.60 16.20
N PHE A 19 -10.78 -2.09 15.75
CA PHE A 19 -9.55 -2.11 16.55
C PHE A 19 -8.32 -2.08 15.65
N LEU A 20 -7.27 -1.36 16.06
CA LEU A 20 -5.96 -1.38 15.41
C LEU A 20 -4.83 -1.22 16.43
N ARG A 21 -3.60 -1.54 16.01
CA ARG A 21 -2.35 -1.16 16.68
C ARG A 21 -1.64 -0.19 15.75
N LEU A 22 -1.42 1.04 16.15
CA LEU A 22 -0.81 2.07 15.30
C LEU A 22 0.70 2.10 15.49
N LEU A 23 1.45 1.98 14.39
CA LEU A 23 2.86 2.29 14.32
C LEU A 23 3.04 3.55 13.47
N ILE A 24 3.62 4.59 14.03
CA ILE A 24 3.99 5.79 13.27
C ILE A 24 5.50 5.76 13.09
N ILE A 25 5.96 5.82 11.83
CA ILE A 25 7.38 5.86 11.49
C ILE A 25 7.72 7.29 11.08
N THR A 26 8.77 7.87 11.66
CA THR A 26 9.19 9.24 11.36
C THR A 26 10.70 9.37 11.29
N ASP A 27 11.19 10.25 10.38
CA ASP A 27 12.58 10.69 10.27
C ASP A 27 12.84 12.01 10.99
N GLU A 28 11.81 12.62 11.58
CA GLU A 28 11.92 13.92 12.23
C GLU A 28 12.76 13.85 13.51
N PRO A 29 13.71 14.77 13.72
CA PRO A 29 14.48 14.83 14.95
C PRO A 29 13.62 15.23 16.15
N GLU A 30 13.99 14.82 17.33
CA GLU A 30 13.25 15.05 18.60
C GLU A 30 12.94 16.53 18.87
N GLU A 31 13.78 17.43 18.36
CA GLU A 31 13.71 18.89 18.55
C GLU A 31 12.82 19.60 17.51
N ALA A 32 12.31 18.86 16.51
CA ALA A 32 11.46 19.44 15.50
C ALA A 32 10.09 19.82 16.09
N LYS A 33 9.76 21.10 16.06
CA LYS A 33 8.46 21.65 16.50
C LYS A 33 7.27 21.21 15.63
N THR A 34 7.42 20.20 14.78
CA THR A 34 6.46 19.87 13.71
C THR A 34 6.03 18.40 13.64
N PHE A 35 5.86 17.75 14.82
CA PHE A 35 5.24 16.43 14.89
C PHE A 35 3.71 16.46 14.73
N HIS A 36 3.13 17.61 14.34
CA HIS A 36 1.68 17.82 14.41
C HIS A 36 0.85 16.62 13.97
N THR A 37 1.09 16.07 12.77
CA THR A 37 0.31 14.90 12.29
C THR A 37 0.55 13.64 13.12
N ALA A 38 1.79 13.37 13.54
CA ALA A 38 2.11 12.22 14.38
C ALA A 38 1.45 12.34 15.75
N ASP A 39 1.52 13.52 16.37
CA ASP A 39 0.88 13.82 17.66
C ASP A 39 -0.63 13.71 17.56
N ARG A 40 -1.23 14.27 16.51
CA ARG A 40 -2.68 14.16 16.27
C ARG A 40 -3.15 12.72 16.14
N LEU A 41 -2.38 11.86 15.44
CA LEU A 41 -2.69 10.44 15.31
C LEU A 41 -2.59 9.72 16.66
N GLN A 42 -1.57 10.02 17.48
CA GLN A 42 -1.42 9.46 18.83
C GLN A 42 -2.56 9.90 19.75
N GLU A 43 -2.87 11.19 19.79
CA GLU A 43 -4.00 11.72 20.58
C GLU A 43 -5.34 11.03 20.25
N GLU A 44 -5.61 10.79 18.97
CA GLU A 44 -6.84 10.12 18.58
C GLU A 44 -6.82 8.62 18.93
N CYS A 45 -5.65 7.97 18.89
CA CYS A 45 -5.51 6.61 19.41
C CYS A 45 -5.75 6.54 20.92
N ASP A 46 -5.21 7.49 21.69
CA ASP A 46 -5.46 7.56 23.15
C ASP A 46 -6.94 7.72 23.45
N LYS A 47 -7.64 8.64 22.77
CA LYS A 47 -9.08 8.87 22.93
C LYS A 47 -9.93 7.64 22.59
N LEU A 48 -9.47 6.82 21.64
CA LEU A 48 -10.17 5.62 21.17
C LEU A 48 -9.70 4.34 21.90
N GLY A 49 -8.66 4.43 22.74
CA GLY A 49 -8.11 3.30 23.49
C GLY A 49 -7.30 2.33 22.62
N TYR A 50 -6.68 2.80 21.52
CA TYR A 50 -5.88 1.97 20.64
C TYR A 50 -4.39 2.04 21.00
N PRO A 51 -3.68 0.90 21.08
CA PRO A 51 -2.23 0.88 21.28
C PRO A 51 -1.53 1.59 20.12
N HIS A 52 -0.57 2.45 20.44
CA HIS A 52 0.22 3.14 19.43
C HIS A 52 1.71 3.22 19.84
N TYR A 53 2.56 3.48 18.85
CA TYR A 53 4.00 3.61 19.04
C TYR A 53 4.60 4.54 17.99
N LEU A 54 5.37 5.52 18.43
CA LEU A 54 6.13 6.40 17.56
C LEU A 54 7.54 5.83 17.41
N PHE A 55 7.85 5.30 16.22
CA PHE A 55 9.16 4.75 15.89
C PHE A 55 10.01 5.82 15.20
N LYS A 56 11.19 6.06 15.75
CA LYS A 56 12.17 7.01 15.22
C LYS A 56 13.17 6.26 14.35
N LEU A 57 13.28 6.64 13.08
CA LEU A 57 14.22 6.03 12.13
C LEU A 57 15.68 6.21 12.56
N THR A 58 16.02 7.36 13.15
CA THR A 58 17.35 7.60 13.69
C THR A 58 17.52 6.88 15.03
N GLY A 59 18.41 5.91 15.06
CA GLY A 59 18.68 5.09 16.24
C GLY A 59 17.68 3.97 16.51
N GLY A 60 16.59 3.89 15.72
CA GLY A 60 15.64 2.79 15.80
C GLY A 60 16.22 1.50 15.22
N TYR A 61 15.76 0.37 15.74
CA TYR A 61 16.16 -0.97 15.28
C TYR A 61 15.00 -1.97 15.41
N THR A 62 15.16 -3.13 14.80
CA THR A 62 14.17 -4.21 14.86
C THR A 62 14.77 -5.50 15.39
N THR A 63 13.94 -6.30 16.06
CA THR A 63 14.29 -7.67 16.48
C THR A 63 13.31 -8.67 15.87
N PHE A 64 13.80 -9.90 15.70
CA PHE A 64 13.01 -11.02 15.21
C PHE A 64 13.36 -12.25 16.06
N GLU A 65 12.44 -12.62 16.96
CA GLU A 65 12.60 -13.73 17.89
C GLU A 65 11.29 -14.53 17.95
N ASP A 66 11.37 -15.85 17.86
CA ASP A 66 10.22 -16.78 17.95
C ASP A 66 9.06 -16.44 17.00
N GLY A 67 9.37 -15.95 15.80
CA GLY A 67 8.37 -15.54 14.81
C GLY A 67 7.76 -14.15 15.07
N ILE A 68 8.17 -13.46 16.13
CA ILE A 68 7.68 -12.13 16.52
C ILE A 68 8.66 -11.06 16.05
N ARG A 69 8.13 -10.04 15.34
CA ARG A 69 8.87 -8.86 14.91
C ARG A 69 8.54 -7.69 15.82
N LYS A 70 9.57 -6.99 16.30
CA LYS A 70 9.40 -5.80 17.14
C LYS A 70 10.22 -4.64 16.62
N PHE A 71 9.68 -3.45 16.78
CA PHE A 71 10.31 -2.17 16.50
C PHE A 71 10.69 -1.51 17.81
N HIS A 72 11.93 -1.05 17.93
CA HIS A 72 12.50 -0.47 19.15
C HIS A 72 13.11 0.89 18.85
N ASN A 73 12.81 1.88 19.67
CA ASN A 73 13.62 3.10 19.74
C ASN A 73 14.91 2.82 20.52
N LYS A 74 15.90 3.71 20.43
CA LYS A 74 17.28 3.52 20.92
C LYS A 74 17.40 2.88 22.30
N ASP A 75 16.60 3.30 23.28
CA ASP A 75 16.69 2.83 24.66
C ASP A 75 15.49 1.98 25.10
N ASP A 76 14.59 1.65 24.18
CA ASP A 76 13.39 0.87 24.46
C ASP A 76 13.64 -0.63 24.26
N LYS A 77 13.90 -1.34 25.37
CA LYS A 77 14.10 -2.80 25.37
C LYS A 77 12.80 -3.59 25.13
N LYS A 78 11.62 -3.00 25.42
CA LYS A 78 10.34 -3.70 25.27
C LYS A 78 9.92 -3.79 23.81
N GLY A 79 10.07 -2.70 23.08
CA GLY A 79 9.67 -2.56 21.69
C GLY A 79 8.17 -2.69 21.46
N PHE A 80 7.79 -2.47 20.22
CA PHE A 80 6.43 -2.59 19.74
C PHE A 80 6.32 -3.76 18.76
N GLU A 81 5.51 -4.74 19.11
CA GLU A 81 5.24 -5.92 18.28
C GLU A 81 4.37 -5.58 17.09
N VAL A 82 4.77 -6.05 15.89
CA VAL A 82 4.08 -5.80 14.64
C VAL A 82 3.55 -7.08 14.00
N GLY A 83 2.42 -6.98 13.33
CA GLY A 83 1.74 -8.10 12.67
C GLY A 83 0.50 -7.62 11.93
N ALA A 84 -0.39 -8.54 11.56
CA ALA A 84 -1.58 -8.27 10.76
C ALA A 84 -2.56 -7.23 11.35
N MET A 85 -2.53 -7.03 12.67
CA MET A 85 -3.33 -5.98 13.34
C MET A 85 -2.65 -4.61 13.36
N THR A 86 -1.41 -4.51 12.86
CA THR A 86 -0.66 -3.26 12.83
C THR A 86 -1.04 -2.44 11.60
N VAL A 87 -1.34 -1.18 11.83
CA VAL A 87 -1.42 -0.15 10.78
C VAL A 87 -0.20 0.75 10.94
N ALA A 88 0.67 0.77 9.94
CA ALA A 88 1.90 1.53 9.97
C ALA A 88 1.77 2.77 9.09
N VAL A 89 1.77 3.95 9.71
CA VAL A 89 1.75 5.25 9.02
C VAL A 89 3.18 5.75 8.87
N VAL A 90 3.63 5.82 7.61
CA VAL A 90 4.99 6.27 7.29
C VAL A 90 5.00 7.77 7.04
N ARG A 91 5.84 8.47 7.80
CA ARG A 91 5.96 9.94 7.78
C ARG A 91 7.38 10.36 7.36
N GLY A 92 7.46 11.53 6.73
CA GLY A 92 8.75 12.15 6.40
C GLY A 92 9.44 11.58 5.16
N SER A 93 10.75 11.83 5.05
CA SER A 93 11.56 11.53 3.86
C SER A 93 12.25 10.17 4.00
N ILE A 94 11.51 9.12 4.25
CA ILE A 94 12.05 7.76 4.50
C ILE A 94 12.92 7.23 3.34
N THR A 95 12.71 7.70 2.12
CA THR A 95 13.50 7.30 0.93
C THR A 95 14.91 7.89 0.89
N ARG A 96 15.30 8.71 1.90
CA ARG A 96 16.66 9.28 1.99
C ARG A 96 17.74 8.23 2.26
N LYS A 97 17.38 7.08 2.84
CA LYS A 97 18.29 5.97 3.11
C LYS A 97 17.61 4.65 2.78
N ASP A 98 18.32 3.78 2.07
CA ASP A 98 17.82 2.45 1.73
C ASP A 98 17.50 1.62 2.97
N SER A 99 18.35 1.70 4.01
CA SER A 99 18.12 1.04 5.29
C SER A 99 16.83 1.45 6.00
N TRP A 100 16.33 2.67 5.75
CA TRP A 100 15.04 3.10 6.26
C TRP A 100 13.87 2.44 5.52
N MET A 101 14.02 2.24 4.20
CA MET A 101 13.05 1.50 3.40
C MET A 101 12.99 0.01 3.76
N ASP A 102 14.05 -0.53 4.37
CA ASP A 102 14.04 -1.91 4.88
C ASP A 102 13.06 -2.09 6.04
N PHE A 103 12.86 -1.06 6.89
CA PHE A 103 11.82 -1.11 7.93
C PHE A 103 10.42 -1.26 7.32
N VAL A 104 10.14 -0.60 6.18
CA VAL A 104 8.88 -0.76 5.44
C VAL A 104 8.76 -2.20 4.92
N SER A 105 9.84 -2.77 4.39
CA SER A 105 9.87 -4.15 3.90
C SER A 105 9.63 -5.18 5.02
N ILE A 106 10.12 -4.90 6.25
CA ILE A 106 9.85 -5.74 7.42
C ILE A 106 8.36 -5.74 7.77
N LEU A 107 7.71 -4.58 7.68
CA LEU A 107 6.27 -4.45 7.93
C LEU A 107 5.43 -5.17 6.88
N GLU A 108 5.80 -5.09 5.60
CA GLU A 108 5.16 -5.87 4.54
C GLU A 108 5.20 -7.36 4.84
N ARG A 109 6.40 -7.88 5.23
CA ARG A 109 6.57 -9.30 5.62
C ARG A 109 5.86 -9.68 6.93
N ALA A 110 5.51 -8.71 7.77
CA ALA A 110 4.69 -8.90 8.96
C ALA A 110 3.19 -8.87 8.66
N ASN A 111 2.78 -8.71 7.41
CA ASN A 111 1.40 -8.49 6.99
C ASN A 111 0.74 -7.26 7.63
N ALA A 112 1.53 -6.26 8.01
CA ALA A 112 1.00 -4.99 8.49
C ALA A 112 0.37 -4.20 7.35
N THR A 113 -0.67 -3.44 7.65
CA THR A 113 -1.23 -2.48 6.70
C THR A 113 -0.34 -1.26 6.63
N LEU A 114 0.28 -1.02 5.49
CA LEU A 114 1.12 0.16 5.26
C LEU A 114 0.30 1.33 4.72
N VAL A 115 0.47 2.47 5.33
CA VAL A 115 -0.11 3.76 4.90
C VAL A 115 1.04 4.74 4.63
N ASN A 116 1.60 4.74 3.43
CA ASN A 116 1.23 4.00 2.23
C ASN A 116 2.19 2.85 1.90
N PRO A 117 1.86 1.98 0.92
CA PRO A 117 2.75 0.91 0.45
C PRO A 117 4.11 1.41 -0.02
N ARG A 118 5.12 0.56 0.03
CA ARG A 118 6.50 0.88 -0.40
C ARG A 118 6.56 1.42 -1.84
N THR A 119 5.79 0.83 -2.74
CA THR A 119 5.70 1.29 -4.14
C THR A 119 5.15 2.70 -4.25
N THR A 120 4.08 3.02 -3.52
CA THR A 120 3.50 4.35 -3.45
C THR A 120 4.48 5.37 -2.88
N ILE A 121 5.18 5.02 -1.78
CA ILE A 121 6.21 5.88 -1.18
C ILE A 121 7.30 6.21 -2.20
N ASN A 122 7.81 5.21 -2.92
CA ASN A 122 8.86 5.40 -3.92
C ASN A 122 8.41 6.23 -5.13
N ILE A 123 7.17 6.06 -5.59
CA ILE A 123 6.61 6.86 -6.69
C ILE A 123 6.48 8.31 -6.24
N CYS A 124 5.83 8.55 -5.11
CA CYS A 124 5.53 9.89 -4.60
C CYS A 124 6.78 10.66 -4.10
N ALA A 125 7.87 9.95 -3.77
CA ALA A 125 9.13 10.59 -3.36
C ALA A 125 9.90 11.23 -4.51
N ASP A 126 9.52 10.95 -5.75
CA ASP A 126 10.17 11.42 -6.95
C ASP A 126 9.13 12.06 -7.88
N LYS A 127 9.34 13.35 -8.20
CA LYS A 127 8.38 14.14 -8.99
C LYS A 127 8.22 13.63 -10.42
N TYR A 128 9.30 13.13 -11.01
CA TYR A 128 9.24 12.61 -12.37
C TYR A 128 8.52 11.26 -12.43
N ARG A 129 8.79 10.36 -11.47
CA ARG A 129 8.05 9.10 -11.36
C ARG A 129 6.56 9.33 -11.12
N THR A 130 6.23 10.31 -10.28
CA THR A 130 4.84 10.73 -10.08
C THR A 130 4.22 11.23 -11.38
N ALA A 131 4.90 12.12 -12.10
CA ALA A 131 4.41 12.66 -13.37
C ALA A 131 4.17 11.56 -14.41
N LEU A 132 5.11 10.63 -14.58
CA LEU A 132 4.96 9.48 -15.48
C LEU A 132 3.73 8.63 -15.08
N ARG A 133 3.58 8.39 -13.79
CA ARG A 133 2.48 7.56 -13.29
C ARG A 133 1.10 8.21 -13.51
N LEU A 134 1.02 9.52 -13.33
CA LEU A 134 -0.19 10.29 -13.63
C LEU A 134 -0.50 10.29 -15.13
N ALA A 135 0.53 10.41 -15.98
CA ALA A 135 0.40 10.34 -17.43
C ALA A 135 -0.12 8.98 -17.91
N ASP A 136 0.39 7.86 -17.34
CA ASP A 136 -0.10 6.50 -17.63
C ASP A 136 -1.61 6.34 -17.41
N TYR A 137 -2.16 7.14 -16.50
CA TYR A 137 -3.60 7.17 -16.21
C TYR A 137 -4.35 8.26 -16.98
N GLY A 138 -3.69 8.97 -17.91
CA GLY A 138 -4.31 10.00 -18.73
C GLY A 138 -4.76 11.23 -17.93
N LEU A 139 -4.08 11.54 -16.83
CA LEU A 139 -4.34 12.74 -16.01
C LEU A 139 -3.66 13.96 -16.64
N THR A 140 -4.37 15.08 -16.67
CA THR A 140 -3.85 16.33 -17.23
C THR A 140 -2.79 16.92 -16.32
N GLN A 141 -1.65 17.27 -16.89
CA GLN A 141 -0.51 17.87 -16.20
C GLN A 141 0.01 19.06 -17.00
N PRO A 142 0.71 20.03 -16.36
CA PRO A 142 1.53 20.97 -17.11
C PRO A 142 2.54 20.20 -17.95
N LYS A 143 2.90 20.68 -19.15
CA LYS A 143 3.97 20.08 -19.95
C LYS A 143 5.20 19.90 -19.09
N THR A 144 5.76 18.69 -19.08
CA THR A 144 6.81 18.27 -18.15
C THR A 144 7.92 17.54 -18.91
N LYS A 145 9.17 17.87 -18.65
CA LYS A 145 10.37 17.25 -19.26
C LYS A 145 11.44 17.05 -18.20
N LEU A 146 12.10 15.91 -18.22
CA LEU A 146 13.35 15.67 -17.47
C LEU A 146 14.53 16.28 -18.22
N ILE A 147 15.36 17.05 -17.55
CA ILE A 147 16.66 17.52 -18.02
C ILE A 147 17.71 16.58 -17.45
N ASN A 148 18.33 15.81 -18.33
CA ASN A 148 19.41 14.88 -18.00
C ASN A 148 20.74 15.21 -18.72
N ASP A 149 20.74 16.25 -19.54
CA ASP A 149 21.92 16.80 -20.19
C ASP A 149 21.96 18.31 -19.93
N PRO A 150 22.77 18.77 -18.96
CA PRO A 150 22.88 20.18 -18.58
C PRO A 150 23.30 21.08 -19.71
N GLU A 151 24.17 20.60 -20.62
CA GLU A 151 24.68 21.40 -21.74
C GLU A 151 23.64 21.66 -22.82
N LYS A 152 22.56 20.82 -22.84
CA LYS A 152 21.44 20.92 -23.80
C LYS A 152 20.13 21.34 -23.16
N SER A 153 20.18 21.96 -21.99
CA SER A 153 18.96 22.29 -21.22
C SER A 153 17.97 23.12 -22.05
N ASN A 154 18.40 24.14 -22.76
CA ASN A 154 17.55 24.98 -23.61
C ASN A 154 16.98 24.23 -24.83
N GLU A 155 17.79 23.34 -25.46
CA GLU A 155 17.32 22.48 -26.55
C GLU A 155 16.20 21.56 -26.05
N GLN A 156 16.38 20.94 -24.87
CA GLN A 156 15.39 20.06 -24.28
C GLN A 156 14.10 20.80 -23.86
N VAL A 157 14.17 22.06 -23.43
CA VAL A 157 13.01 22.93 -23.19
C VAL A 157 12.26 23.18 -24.51
N ALA A 158 12.99 23.53 -25.59
CA ALA A 158 12.37 23.79 -26.89
C ALA A 158 11.73 22.54 -27.49
N GLU A 159 12.38 21.38 -27.39
CA GLU A 159 11.82 20.07 -27.79
C GLU A 159 10.51 19.72 -27.06
N ALA A 160 10.41 20.09 -25.78
CA ALA A 160 9.20 19.89 -24.98
C ALA A 160 8.10 20.92 -25.27
N GLU A 161 8.38 21.90 -26.16
CA GLU A 161 7.48 23.05 -26.44
C GLU A 161 7.05 23.80 -25.16
N ILE A 162 7.93 23.85 -24.14
CA ILE A 162 7.72 24.61 -22.93
C ILE A 162 8.23 26.05 -23.16
N LYS A 163 7.42 27.02 -22.76
CA LYS A 163 7.75 28.44 -22.93
C LYS A 163 8.17 29.05 -21.60
N PHE A 164 9.02 30.09 -21.66
CA PHE A 164 9.31 30.90 -20.49
C PHE A 164 8.13 31.87 -20.18
N PRO A 165 7.86 32.14 -18.90
CA PRO A 165 8.51 31.57 -17.75
C PRO A 165 8.14 30.09 -17.53
N LEU A 166 9.04 29.33 -16.93
CA LEU A 166 8.82 27.93 -16.57
C LEU A 166 9.16 27.67 -15.10
N ILE A 167 8.75 26.49 -14.61
CA ILE A 167 9.11 25.99 -13.28
C ILE A 167 10.18 24.91 -13.41
N MET A 168 11.27 25.08 -12.68
CA MET A 168 12.29 24.04 -12.52
C MET A 168 12.22 23.42 -11.13
N LYS A 169 12.37 22.11 -11.04
CA LYS A 169 12.27 21.36 -9.78
C LYS A 169 13.40 20.34 -9.69
N THR A 170 13.96 20.16 -8.49
CA THR A 170 14.72 18.95 -8.20
C THR A 170 13.78 17.76 -8.07
N LEU A 171 14.21 16.56 -8.48
CA LEU A 171 13.35 15.37 -8.46
C LEU A 171 12.90 15.03 -7.05
N ARG A 172 13.81 15.13 -6.08
CA ARG A 172 13.54 14.88 -4.66
C ARG A 172 13.57 16.19 -3.88
N GLY A 173 12.66 16.33 -2.94
CA GLY A 173 12.54 17.52 -2.08
C GLY A 173 11.10 17.70 -1.62
N SER A 174 10.92 18.46 -0.55
CA SER A 174 9.61 18.73 0.05
C SER A 174 9.48 20.19 0.48
N LYS A 175 8.27 20.63 0.78
CA LYS A 175 7.94 21.99 1.32
C LYS A 175 8.37 23.13 0.39
N GLY A 176 8.43 22.92 -0.93
CA GLY A 176 8.81 23.92 -1.92
C GLY A 176 10.32 24.20 -2.02
N VAL A 177 11.15 23.44 -1.28
CA VAL A 177 12.61 23.50 -1.45
C VAL A 177 12.97 22.84 -2.78
N GLY A 178 13.80 23.52 -3.60
CA GLY A 178 14.20 23.03 -4.94
C GLY A 178 13.12 23.27 -6.02
N VAL A 179 12.19 24.20 -5.81
CA VAL A 179 11.26 24.69 -6.84
C VAL A 179 11.63 26.13 -7.20
N LEU A 180 11.98 26.35 -8.45
CA LEU A 180 12.52 27.61 -8.96
C LEU A 180 11.67 28.13 -10.13
N PHE A 181 11.43 29.42 -10.16
CA PHE A 181 10.83 30.12 -11.29
C PHE A 181 11.93 30.62 -12.21
N VAL A 182 11.84 30.29 -13.47
CA VAL A 182 12.85 30.60 -14.47
C VAL A 182 12.18 31.39 -15.59
N ASP A 183 12.61 32.62 -15.80
CA ASP A 183 11.98 33.57 -16.71
C ASP A 183 12.63 33.64 -18.10
N SER A 184 13.84 33.10 -18.25
CA SER A 184 14.65 33.23 -19.46
C SER A 184 15.63 32.06 -19.69
N GLU A 185 16.05 31.87 -20.92
CA GLU A 185 17.08 30.89 -21.31
C GLU A 185 18.39 31.10 -20.54
N LYS A 186 18.87 32.35 -20.44
CA LYS A 186 20.07 32.67 -19.65
C LYS A 186 19.94 32.35 -18.17
N GLY A 187 18.74 32.56 -17.62
CA GLY A 187 18.43 32.18 -16.27
C GLY A 187 18.49 30.68 -16.07
N LEU A 188 17.93 29.90 -17.00
CA LEU A 188 18.00 28.44 -17.01
C LEU A 188 19.44 27.96 -17.00
N ASP A 189 20.28 28.41 -17.96
CA ASP A 189 21.68 28.00 -18.06
C ASP A 189 22.43 28.27 -16.75
N SER A 190 22.27 29.46 -16.20
CA SER A 190 22.95 29.86 -14.96
C SER A 190 22.59 28.95 -13.78
N ILE A 191 21.30 28.59 -13.65
CA ILE A 191 20.80 27.74 -12.55
C ILE A 191 21.26 26.28 -12.77
N VAL A 192 21.13 25.78 -13.97
CA VAL A 192 21.57 24.40 -14.33
C VAL A 192 23.04 24.22 -14.04
N GLN A 193 23.90 25.14 -14.52
CA GLN A 193 25.33 25.12 -14.25
C GLN A 193 25.66 25.17 -12.74
N LEU A 194 24.94 26.00 -11.98
CA LEU A 194 25.15 26.10 -10.53
C LEU A 194 24.84 24.77 -9.83
N ILE A 195 23.71 24.13 -10.18
CA ILE A 195 23.28 22.87 -9.57
C ILE A 195 24.27 21.76 -9.94
N HIS A 196 24.61 21.60 -11.20
CA HIS A 196 25.55 20.56 -11.63
C HIS A 196 26.98 20.76 -11.11
N LYS A 197 27.39 22.01 -10.82
CA LYS A 197 28.64 22.25 -10.11
C LYS A 197 28.65 21.69 -8.68
N GLN A 198 27.49 21.58 -8.05
CA GLN A 198 27.36 21.05 -6.69
C GLN A 198 27.10 19.53 -6.69
N ASP A 199 26.39 19.04 -7.70
CA ASP A 199 25.98 17.64 -7.86
C ASP A 199 25.92 17.33 -9.37
N GLU A 200 26.97 16.70 -9.89
CA GLU A 200 27.10 16.40 -11.32
C GLU A 200 26.02 15.41 -11.81
N ASP A 201 25.46 14.60 -10.91
CA ASP A 201 24.42 13.62 -11.19
C ASP A 201 23.00 14.16 -10.96
N ALA A 202 22.84 15.46 -10.73
CA ALA A 202 21.53 16.05 -10.42
C ALA A 202 20.61 16.05 -11.64
N ASP A 203 19.58 15.23 -11.63
CA ASP A 203 18.48 15.32 -12.57
C ASP A 203 17.52 16.46 -12.20
N LEU A 204 17.08 17.22 -13.20
CA LEU A 204 16.18 18.35 -13.04
C LEU A 204 14.89 18.15 -13.83
N LEU A 205 13.78 18.53 -13.25
CA LEU A 205 12.47 18.54 -13.89
C LEU A 205 12.12 19.97 -14.28
N ILE A 206 11.81 20.18 -15.56
CA ILE A 206 11.19 21.44 -16.01
C ILE A 206 9.71 21.20 -16.26
N GLN A 207 8.92 22.22 -15.97
CA GLN A 207 7.47 22.16 -16.09
C GLN A 207 6.94 23.50 -16.58
N GLU A 208 5.93 23.46 -17.45
CA GLU A 208 5.18 24.65 -17.88
C GLU A 208 4.64 25.41 -16.65
N TYR A 209 4.82 26.72 -16.67
CA TYR A 209 4.22 27.58 -15.63
C TYR A 209 2.75 27.86 -15.94
N ILE A 210 1.87 27.33 -15.09
CA ILE A 210 0.45 27.62 -15.14
C ILE A 210 0.16 28.75 -14.16
N LYS A 211 -0.19 29.94 -14.67
CA LYS A 211 -0.57 31.09 -13.82
C LYS A 211 -1.89 30.82 -13.13
N THR A 212 -1.88 30.94 -11.81
CA THR A 212 -3.05 30.71 -10.95
C THR A 212 -3.02 31.63 -9.74
N ASP A 213 -4.17 31.91 -9.14
CA ASP A 213 -4.28 32.62 -7.88
C ASP A 213 -4.21 31.70 -6.67
N TYR A 214 -4.44 30.40 -6.88
CA TYR A 214 -4.37 29.37 -5.83
C TYR A 214 -4.17 28.00 -6.45
N ASP A 215 -3.61 27.10 -5.69
CA ASP A 215 -3.68 25.67 -5.95
C ASP A 215 -4.59 24.98 -4.94
N VAL A 216 -4.89 23.72 -5.20
CA VAL A 216 -5.75 22.88 -4.35
C VAL A 216 -4.99 21.69 -3.86
N ARG A 217 -5.13 21.39 -2.56
CA ARG A 217 -4.73 20.12 -1.97
C ARG A 217 -5.95 19.34 -1.53
N ALA A 218 -6.14 18.16 -2.13
CA ALA A 218 -7.23 17.25 -1.81
C ALA A 218 -6.69 16.01 -1.08
N HIS A 219 -7.23 15.69 0.09
CA HIS A 219 -6.93 14.46 0.80
C HIS A 219 -7.85 13.34 0.33
N VAL A 220 -7.26 12.24 -0.13
CA VAL A 220 -7.96 11.01 -0.51
C VAL A 220 -7.64 9.93 0.51
N LEU A 221 -8.67 9.28 1.05
CA LEU A 221 -8.58 8.19 2.01
C LEU A 221 -9.44 7.02 1.56
N GLY A 222 -8.84 5.84 1.35
CA GLY A 222 -9.57 4.63 0.99
C GLY A 222 -10.42 4.78 -0.29
N GLY A 223 -9.91 5.53 -1.28
CA GLY A 223 -10.62 5.76 -2.54
C GLY A 223 -11.79 6.73 -2.44
N LYS A 224 -11.84 7.57 -1.41
CA LYS A 224 -12.85 8.63 -1.24
C LYS A 224 -12.17 9.96 -0.95
N LEU A 225 -12.76 11.05 -1.44
CA LEU A 225 -12.35 12.38 -1.03
C LEU A 225 -12.68 12.57 0.47
N LEU A 226 -11.66 12.89 1.26
CA LEU A 226 -11.82 13.16 2.68
C LEU A 226 -12.07 14.66 2.93
N ALA A 227 -11.23 15.51 2.37
CA ALA A 227 -11.31 16.97 2.51
C ALA A 227 -10.48 17.65 1.42
N ALA A 228 -10.72 18.94 1.17
CA ALA A 228 -9.91 19.74 0.26
C ALA A 228 -9.72 21.15 0.78
N MET A 229 -8.53 21.73 0.46
CA MET A 229 -8.23 23.13 0.78
C MET A 229 -7.61 23.83 -0.42
N ALA A 230 -7.99 25.09 -0.62
CA ALA A 230 -7.32 26.00 -1.52
C ALA A 230 -6.19 26.71 -0.78
N ARG A 231 -5.03 26.79 -1.41
CA ARG A 231 -3.84 27.46 -0.90
C ARG A 231 -3.56 28.68 -1.78
N PRO A 232 -3.90 29.90 -1.36
CA PRO A 232 -3.63 31.11 -2.13
C PRO A 232 -2.15 31.27 -2.43
N VAL A 233 -1.82 31.74 -3.63
CA VAL A 233 -0.47 32.16 -3.99
C VAL A 233 -0.15 33.43 -3.18
N ILE A 234 1.07 33.49 -2.66
CA ILE A 234 1.52 34.62 -1.84
C ILE A 234 1.89 35.78 -2.79
N GLU A 235 1.49 36.99 -2.47
CA GLU A 235 1.83 38.18 -3.26
C GLU A 235 3.36 38.32 -3.39
N GLY A 236 3.84 38.41 -4.61
CA GLY A 236 5.29 38.47 -4.91
C GLY A 236 5.99 37.08 -4.97
N ASP A 237 5.26 35.98 -4.80
CA ASP A 237 5.76 34.61 -5.00
C ASP A 237 4.91 33.90 -6.07
N PHE A 238 5.43 32.84 -6.64
CA PHE A 238 4.71 31.93 -7.55
C PHE A 238 4.19 30.68 -6.83
N ARG A 239 4.55 30.50 -5.56
CA ARG A 239 4.24 29.32 -4.72
C ARG A 239 3.06 29.58 -3.80
N SER A 240 2.33 28.53 -3.49
CA SER A 240 1.13 28.53 -2.64
C SER A 240 1.30 27.75 -1.33
N ASN A 241 2.55 27.43 -0.95
CA ASN A 241 2.83 26.54 0.19
C ASN A 241 2.45 27.18 1.54
N VAL A 242 1.67 26.44 2.34
CA VAL A 242 1.29 26.83 3.72
C VAL A 242 2.52 27.06 4.61
N SER A 243 3.58 26.25 4.42
CA SER A 243 4.84 26.41 5.16
C SER A 243 5.56 27.75 4.92
N GLN A 244 5.12 28.51 3.91
CA GLN A 244 5.64 29.84 3.57
C GLN A 244 4.67 30.99 3.92
N GLY A 245 3.60 30.68 4.67
CA GLY A 245 2.68 31.70 5.19
C GLY A 245 1.35 31.85 4.43
N SER A 246 1.08 31.00 3.42
CA SER A 246 -0.24 30.95 2.80
C SER A 246 -1.28 30.50 3.83
N LYS A 247 -2.42 31.19 3.89
CA LYS A 247 -3.56 30.84 4.74
C LYS A 247 -4.54 29.99 3.94
N PRO A 248 -4.58 28.68 4.16
CA PRO A 248 -5.46 27.79 3.42
C PRO A 248 -6.93 28.06 3.75
N LYS A 249 -7.81 27.79 2.78
CA LYS A 249 -9.26 27.93 2.93
C LYS A 249 -9.95 26.65 2.49
N ASN A 250 -11.05 26.30 3.14
CA ASN A 250 -11.89 25.22 2.70
C ASN A 250 -12.40 25.48 1.28
N ILE A 251 -12.39 24.45 0.42
CA ILE A 251 -12.91 24.52 -0.94
C ILE A 251 -13.76 23.30 -1.24
N LYS A 252 -14.90 23.54 -1.89
CA LYS A 252 -15.72 22.48 -2.46
C LYS A 252 -15.20 22.13 -3.85
N LEU A 253 -14.88 20.86 -4.07
CA LEU A 253 -14.50 20.33 -5.38
C LEU A 253 -15.73 20.05 -6.25
N THR A 254 -15.57 20.17 -7.57
CA THR A 254 -16.54 19.70 -8.54
C THR A 254 -16.50 18.18 -8.63
N GLU A 255 -17.53 17.56 -9.23
CA GLU A 255 -17.55 16.11 -9.44
C GLU A 255 -16.38 15.66 -10.30
N LEU A 256 -16.04 16.42 -11.36
CA LEU A 256 -14.88 16.14 -12.22
C LEU A 256 -13.56 16.18 -11.43
N GLU A 257 -13.34 17.21 -10.61
CA GLU A 257 -12.13 17.32 -9.77
C GLU A 257 -12.04 16.17 -8.76
N ILE A 258 -13.16 15.75 -8.17
CA ILE A 258 -13.20 14.60 -7.26
C ILE A 258 -12.80 13.33 -8.01
N GLU A 259 -13.42 13.03 -9.16
CA GLU A 259 -13.13 11.84 -9.96
C GLU A 259 -11.65 11.78 -10.34
N GLU A 260 -11.11 12.90 -10.85
CA GLU A 260 -9.71 12.98 -11.26
C GLU A 260 -8.74 12.88 -10.06
N CYS A 261 -9.07 13.42 -8.88
CA CYS A 261 -8.28 13.22 -7.64
C CYS A 261 -8.27 11.76 -7.19
N LEU A 262 -9.42 11.06 -7.25
CA LEU A 262 -9.47 9.63 -6.92
C LEU A 262 -8.66 8.79 -7.89
N LYS A 263 -8.68 9.15 -9.17
CA LYS A 263 -7.87 8.53 -10.22
C LYS A 263 -6.38 8.76 -9.99
N ALA A 264 -5.97 9.97 -9.56
CA ALA A 264 -4.59 10.30 -9.22
C ALA A 264 -4.08 9.49 -8.01
N ALA A 265 -4.86 9.39 -6.94
CA ALA A 265 -4.53 8.56 -5.78
C ALA A 265 -4.41 7.07 -6.17
N LYS A 266 -5.31 6.58 -7.03
CA LYS A 266 -5.28 5.21 -7.58
C LYS A 266 -4.03 4.99 -8.44
N ALA A 267 -3.64 5.95 -9.27
CA ALA A 267 -2.48 5.87 -10.14
C ALA A 267 -1.19 5.56 -9.35
N VAL A 268 -1.01 6.16 -8.20
CA VAL A 268 0.14 5.90 -7.32
C VAL A 268 -0.07 4.73 -6.36
N GLY A 269 -1.27 4.14 -6.31
CA GLY A 269 -1.62 3.05 -5.38
C GLY A 269 -1.72 3.51 -3.92
N GLY A 270 -2.12 4.76 -3.69
CA GLY A 270 -2.16 5.36 -2.36
C GLY A 270 -3.46 5.11 -1.61
N TYR A 271 -3.35 4.86 -0.32
CA TYR A 271 -4.50 4.65 0.59
C TYR A 271 -4.89 5.90 1.35
N TRP A 272 -3.91 6.70 1.75
CA TRP A 272 -4.09 8.04 2.28
C TRP A 272 -3.06 8.95 1.64
N THR A 273 -3.52 9.80 0.73
CA THR A 273 -2.66 10.69 -0.06
C THR A 273 -3.19 12.11 -0.04
N ALA A 274 -2.29 13.07 -0.28
CA ALA A 274 -2.68 14.41 -0.67
C ALA A 274 -2.35 14.62 -2.15
N VAL A 275 -3.34 15.03 -2.92
CA VAL A 275 -3.25 15.31 -4.35
C VAL A 275 -3.22 16.81 -4.55
N ASP A 276 -2.17 17.33 -5.16
CA ASP A 276 -1.99 18.77 -5.42
C ASP A 276 -2.25 19.06 -6.91
N PHE A 277 -3.11 20.04 -7.16
CA PHE A 277 -3.47 20.44 -8.51
C PHE A 277 -3.81 21.93 -8.65
N ILE A 278 -3.66 22.46 -9.84
CA ILE A 278 -4.17 23.77 -10.23
C ILE A 278 -5.52 23.55 -10.90
N PRO A 279 -6.61 24.18 -10.42
CA PRO A 279 -7.92 24.09 -11.07
C PRO A 279 -7.88 24.70 -12.46
N SER A 280 -8.64 24.13 -13.40
CA SER A 280 -8.85 24.77 -14.70
C SER A 280 -9.70 26.04 -14.57
N LYS A 281 -9.70 26.90 -15.60
CA LYS A 281 -10.56 28.08 -15.63
C LYS A 281 -12.05 27.71 -15.64
N ASN A 282 -12.37 26.58 -16.25
CA ASN A 282 -13.72 26.04 -16.29
C ASN A 282 -13.79 24.71 -15.54
N ARG A 283 -13.82 24.79 -14.22
CA ARG A 283 -13.73 23.66 -13.29
C ARG A 283 -14.76 22.55 -13.52
N GLU A 284 -15.92 22.88 -14.08
CA GLU A 284 -16.99 21.90 -14.33
C GLU A 284 -16.79 21.10 -15.63
N LYS A 285 -15.98 21.60 -16.57
CA LYS A 285 -15.87 21.03 -17.92
C LYS A 285 -14.46 20.61 -18.31
N GLU A 286 -13.46 21.18 -17.66
CA GLU A 286 -12.06 20.96 -17.98
C GLU A 286 -11.34 20.32 -16.79
N PRO A 287 -10.53 19.28 -17.01
CA PRO A 287 -9.77 18.64 -15.95
C PRO A 287 -8.75 19.60 -15.33
N PRO A 288 -8.43 19.45 -14.03
CA PRO A 288 -7.39 20.21 -13.37
C PRO A 288 -5.99 19.78 -13.83
N TYR A 289 -5.00 20.63 -13.60
CA TYR A 289 -3.59 20.32 -13.85
C TYR A 289 -2.94 19.75 -12.61
N PHE A 290 -2.64 18.44 -12.60
CA PHE A 290 -2.01 17.77 -11.48
C PHE A 290 -0.52 18.11 -11.37
N LEU A 291 -0.08 18.44 -10.16
CA LEU A 291 1.28 18.86 -9.86
C LEU A 291 2.08 17.75 -9.17
N GLU A 292 1.48 17.11 -8.16
CA GLU A 292 2.10 16.04 -7.38
C GLU A 292 1.07 15.23 -6.58
N VAL A 293 1.47 14.05 -6.13
CA VAL A 293 0.75 13.27 -5.12
C VAL A 293 1.69 12.96 -3.96
N ASN A 294 1.27 13.28 -2.75
CA ASN A 294 2.04 13.08 -1.53
C ASN A 294 1.58 11.83 -0.79
N SER A 295 2.49 10.89 -0.54
CA SER A 295 2.23 9.67 0.23
C SER A 295 2.23 9.86 1.75
N SER A 296 2.59 11.05 2.23
CA SER A 296 2.70 11.37 3.65
C SER A 296 2.03 12.73 3.94
N PRO A 297 0.69 12.83 3.78
CA PRO A 297 -0.02 14.10 3.91
C PRO A 297 0.02 14.65 5.33
N GLY A 298 0.20 15.98 5.46
CA GLY A 298 0.10 16.68 6.75
C GLY A 298 -1.34 17.01 7.09
N THR A 299 -1.72 16.93 8.36
CA THR A 299 -3.09 17.22 8.81
C THR A 299 -3.31 18.69 9.20
N GLU A 300 -2.27 19.42 9.60
CA GLU A 300 -2.36 20.77 10.17
C GLU A 300 -3.16 21.74 9.26
N GLY A 301 -2.64 22.06 8.08
CA GLY A 301 -3.27 23.07 7.22
C GLY A 301 -4.68 22.70 6.75
N ILE A 302 -4.99 21.40 6.59
CA ILE A 302 -6.32 20.98 6.15
C ILE A 302 -7.31 20.92 7.32
N GLU A 303 -6.88 20.56 8.54
CA GLU A 303 -7.70 20.64 9.74
C GLU A 303 -8.04 22.10 10.04
N ASP A 304 -7.05 23.01 9.93
CA ASP A 304 -7.26 24.45 10.12
C ASP A 304 -8.24 25.04 9.08
N ALA A 305 -8.09 24.65 7.81
CA ALA A 305 -8.94 25.17 6.74
C ALA A 305 -10.38 24.67 6.78
N THR A 306 -10.59 23.43 7.24
CA THR A 306 -11.89 22.74 7.14
C THR A 306 -12.61 22.58 8.47
N GLY A 307 -11.90 22.67 9.59
CA GLY A 307 -12.43 22.35 10.92
C GLY A 307 -12.68 20.84 11.14
N MET A 308 -12.29 19.98 10.19
CA MET A 308 -12.45 18.52 10.29
C MET A 308 -11.33 17.90 11.11
N ASN A 309 -11.63 16.81 11.83
CA ASN A 309 -10.62 16.03 12.53
C ASN A 309 -10.11 14.89 11.61
N ILE A 310 -9.16 15.24 10.74
CA ILE A 310 -8.59 14.33 9.73
C ILE A 310 -7.91 13.12 10.39
N ALA A 311 -7.15 13.34 11.46
CA ALA A 311 -6.47 12.27 12.18
C ALA A 311 -7.46 11.22 12.70
N LYS A 312 -8.58 11.65 13.28
CA LYS A 312 -9.65 10.76 13.75
C LYS A 312 -10.26 9.93 12.62
N ASP A 313 -10.51 10.57 11.47
CA ASP A 313 -11.13 9.88 10.33
C ASP A 313 -10.18 8.84 9.74
N VAL A 314 -8.88 9.13 9.68
CA VAL A 314 -7.84 8.17 9.27
C VAL A 314 -7.78 6.97 10.24
N ILE A 315 -7.74 7.22 11.56
CA ILE A 315 -7.70 6.16 12.56
C ILE A 315 -8.98 5.29 12.47
N LYS A 316 -10.15 5.89 12.39
CA LYS A 316 -11.43 5.16 12.28
C LYS A 316 -11.51 4.33 10.99
N HIS A 317 -11.01 4.89 9.88
CA HIS A 317 -10.99 4.17 8.60
C HIS A 317 -10.21 2.86 8.72
N PHE A 318 -8.98 2.91 9.24
CA PHE A 318 -8.12 1.73 9.34
C PHE A 318 -8.43 0.84 10.56
N ALA A 319 -9.16 1.34 11.57
CA ALA A 319 -9.67 0.51 12.66
C ALA A 319 -10.69 -0.52 12.15
N ASN A 320 -11.45 -0.21 11.09
CA ASN A 320 -12.24 -1.19 10.38
C ASN A 320 -11.33 -2.16 9.61
N GLY A 321 -11.38 -3.44 9.97
CA GLY A 321 -10.53 -4.49 9.37
C GLY A 321 -10.70 -4.63 7.86
N GLU A 322 -11.89 -4.35 7.31
CA GLU A 322 -12.17 -4.41 5.87
C GLU A 322 -11.38 -3.37 5.06
N ASN A 323 -10.97 -2.28 5.69
CA ASN A 323 -10.17 -1.23 5.06
C ASN A 323 -8.66 -1.45 5.18
N ARG A 324 -8.22 -2.61 5.68
CA ARG A 324 -6.79 -2.91 5.81
C ARG A 324 -6.29 -3.58 4.56
N TYR A 325 -5.19 -3.05 4.07
CA TYR A 325 -4.54 -3.54 2.87
C TYR A 325 -3.18 -4.12 3.24
N THR A 326 -2.98 -5.37 2.89
CA THR A 326 -1.67 -6.00 2.98
C THR A 326 -1.14 -6.20 1.57
N VAL A 327 0.18 -6.05 1.39
CA VAL A 327 0.79 -6.36 0.10
C VAL A 327 0.75 -7.89 -0.08
N PRO A 328 0.09 -8.40 -1.13
CA PRO A 328 0.07 -9.84 -1.36
C PRO A 328 1.49 -10.38 -1.58
N THR A 329 1.79 -11.51 -0.95
CA THR A 329 3.05 -12.20 -1.21
C THR A 329 2.96 -12.90 -2.56
N GLU A 330 3.97 -12.71 -3.44
CA GLU A 330 4.05 -13.48 -4.67
C GLU A 330 4.27 -14.96 -4.35
N CYS A 331 3.44 -15.82 -4.92
CA CYS A 331 3.59 -17.26 -4.89
C CYS A 331 3.58 -17.83 -6.31
N GLY A 332 4.10 -19.05 -6.48
CA GLY A 332 4.00 -19.79 -7.73
C GLY A 332 2.60 -20.36 -7.95
N PHE A 333 2.30 -20.78 -9.19
CA PHE A 333 1.05 -21.49 -9.46
C PHE A 333 1.01 -22.90 -8.85
N LYS A 334 2.15 -23.42 -8.39
CA LYS A 334 2.29 -24.60 -7.54
C LYS A 334 3.16 -24.26 -6.35
N GLU A 335 2.72 -24.66 -5.16
CA GLU A 335 3.41 -24.52 -3.88
C GLU A 335 3.18 -25.77 -3.03
N ILE A 336 3.88 -25.91 -1.92
CA ILE A 336 3.70 -27.01 -0.98
C ILE A 336 2.94 -26.53 0.23
N LEU A 337 1.86 -27.23 0.56
CA LEU A 337 1.10 -27.07 1.79
C LEU A 337 1.36 -28.26 2.70
N THR A 338 1.45 -28.03 4.00
CA THR A 338 1.42 -29.10 4.99
C THR A 338 -0.01 -29.28 5.50
N ILE A 339 -0.55 -30.49 5.32
CA ILE A 339 -1.89 -30.85 5.81
C ILE A 339 -1.79 -32.01 6.78
N LYS A 340 -2.21 -31.83 8.01
CA LYS A 340 -2.23 -32.92 9.00
C LYS A 340 -3.44 -33.84 8.76
N PRO A 341 -3.22 -35.19 8.78
CA PRO A 341 -1.99 -35.90 9.13
C PRO A 341 -1.12 -36.29 7.91
N PHE A 342 -1.42 -35.81 6.71
CA PHE A 342 -0.80 -36.29 5.47
C PHE A 342 0.65 -35.81 5.30
N GLY A 343 0.98 -34.62 5.80
CA GLY A 343 2.28 -33.99 5.63
C GLY A 343 2.29 -32.99 4.46
N GLU A 344 3.43 -32.84 3.82
CA GLU A 344 3.66 -31.90 2.71
C GLU A 344 3.01 -32.42 1.42
N LEU A 345 2.16 -31.59 0.80
CA LEU A 345 1.43 -31.92 -0.43
C LEU A 345 1.59 -30.80 -1.46
N ILE A 346 1.86 -31.19 -2.70
CA ILE A 346 1.87 -30.23 -3.81
C ILE A 346 0.46 -29.70 -4.04
N SER A 347 0.35 -28.39 -4.10
CA SER A 347 -0.92 -27.68 -4.26
C SER A 347 -0.89 -26.78 -5.47
N LYS A 348 -1.92 -26.83 -6.30
CA LYS A 348 -2.14 -25.90 -7.41
C LYS A 348 -2.98 -24.72 -6.93
N PHE A 349 -2.47 -23.52 -7.14
CA PHE A 349 -3.15 -22.26 -6.88
C PHE A 349 -3.93 -21.86 -8.14
N ASP A 350 -5.21 -22.17 -8.19
CA ASP A 350 -6.02 -22.03 -9.39
C ASP A 350 -6.91 -20.78 -9.33
N THR A 351 -6.46 -19.71 -9.96
CA THR A 351 -7.19 -18.43 -10.04
C THR A 351 -8.52 -18.54 -10.81
N GLY A 352 -8.73 -19.60 -11.57
CA GLY A 352 -10.00 -19.92 -12.23
C GLY A 352 -11.03 -20.59 -11.31
N ASN A 353 -10.57 -21.23 -10.21
CA ASN A 353 -11.47 -21.92 -9.29
C ASN A 353 -12.19 -20.91 -8.37
N SER A 354 -13.50 -20.76 -8.57
CA SER A 354 -14.38 -19.93 -7.74
C SER A 354 -15.18 -20.71 -6.69
N GLY A 355 -15.02 -22.04 -6.69
CA GLY A 355 -15.70 -22.94 -5.75
C GLY A 355 -15.02 -23.06 -4.40
N MET A 356 -14.71 -24.29 -4.01
CA MET A 356 -14.01 -24.63 -2.77
C MET A 356 -12.65 -25.27 -3.08
N PRO A 357 -11.71 -25.28 -2.12
CA PRO A 357 -10.51 -26.10 -2.21
C PRO A 357 -10.87 -27.57 -2.38
N VAL A 358 -10.09 -28.27 -3.19
CA VAL A 358 -10.27 -29.72 -3.46
C VAL A 358 -9.07 -30.48 -2.95
N ILE A 359 -9.29 -31.62 -2.27
CA ILE A 359 -8.26 -32.55 -1.88
C ILE A 359 -8.51 -33.91 -2.51
N HIS A 360 -7.44 -34.54 -3.03
CA HIS A 360 -7.48 -35.88 -3.62
C HIS A 360 -7.78 -36.95 -2.57
N ALA A 361 -8.58 -37.95 -2.96
CA ALA A 361 -8.72 -39.21 -2.23
C ALA A 361 -8.61 -40.38 -3.18
N ASP A 362 -7.63 -41.28 -2.95
CA ASP A 362 -7.45 -42.52 -3.71
C ASP A 362 -8.72 -43.39 -3.66
N LYS A 363 -9.38 -43.40 -2.53
CA LYS A 363 -10.65 -44.09 -2.28
C LYS A 363 -11.33 -43.55 -1.03
N TYR A 364 -12.65 -43.64 -0.99
CA TYR A 364 -13.41 -43.29 0.22
C TYR A 364 -14.63 -44.19 0.44
N LYS A 365 -15.09 -44.26 1.68
CA LYS A 365 -16.33 -44.92 2.10
C LYS A 365 -17.10 -44.02 3.08
N ILE A 366 -18.42 -43.99 2.94
CA ILE A 366 -19.30 -43.21 3.78
C ILE A 366 -20.06 -44.12 4.73
N LYS A 367 -20.12 -43.72 6.00
CA LYS A 367 -20.93 -44.38 7.01
C LYS A 367 -21.62 -43.32 7.87
N GLY A 368 -22.91 -43.10 7.64
CA GLY A 368 -23.67 -42.03 8.31
C GLY A 368 -23.13 -40.64 7.95
N ASN A 369 -22.70 -39.87 8.96
CA ASN A 369 -22.14 -38.53 8.80
C ASN A 369 -20.59 -38.51 8.81
N GLU A 370 -19.98 -39.66 8.55
CA GLU A 370 -18.52 -39.82 8.50
C GLU A 370 -18.07 -40.34 7.15
N ILE A 371 -16.91 -39.85 6.71
CA ILE A 371 -16.22 -40.31 5.52
C ILE A 371 -14.84 -40.86 5.91
N THR A 372 -14.59 -42.12 5.58
CA THR A 372 -13.26 -42.71 5.70
C THR A 372 -12.61 -42.72 4.34
N TRP A 373 -11.46 -42.07 4.21
CA TRP A 373 -10.80 -41.85 2.95
C TRP A 373 -9.29 -41.98 3.05
N THR A 374 -8.64 -42.28 1.92
CA THR A 374 -7.19 -42.53 1.82
C THR A 374 -6.53 -41.57 0.89
N LEU A 375 -5.38 -41.01 1.29
CA LEU A 375 -4.49 -40.21 0.46
C LEU A 375 -3.05 -40.61 0.73
N LEU A 376 -2.28 -40.91 -0.34
CA LEU A 376 -0.88 -41.33 -0.26
C LEU A 376 -0.66 -42.49 0.73
N GLY A 377 -1.57 -43.47 0.71
CA GLY A 377 -1.50 -44.67 1.59
C GLY A 377 -1.90 -44.43 3.05
N LYS A 378 -2.18 -43.21 3.46
CA LYS A 378 -2.72 -42.88 4.80
C LYS A 378 -4.24 -42.79 4.77
N THR A 379 -4.88 -43.52 5.67
CA THR A 379 -6.34 -43.54 5.80
C THR A 379 -6.77 -42.80 7.05
N ILE A 380 -7.75 -41.90 6.93
CA ILE A 380 -8.36 -41.19 8.04
C ILE A 380 -9.89 -41.21 7.95
N THR A 381 -10.54 -40.97 9.08
CA THR A 381 -11.99 -40.75 9.13
C THR A 381 -12.25 -39.29 9.51
N SER A 382 -13.05 -38.61 8.71
CA SER A 382 -13.44 -37.23 8.90
C SER A 382 -14.95 -37.10 9.01
N LYS A 383 -15.42 -36.10 9.78
CA LYS A 383 -16.83 -35.73 9.81
C LYS A 383 -17.21 -35.04 8.50
N ILE A 384 -18.32 -35.44 7.90
CA ILE A 384 -18.89 -34.72 6.76
C ILE A 384 -19.56 -33.44 7.29
N ILE A 385 -19.13 -32.29 6.81
CA ILE A 385 -19.66 -30.98 7.19
C ILE A 385 -20.91 -30.66 6.39
N LYS A 386 -20.83 -30.87 5.09
CA LYS A 386 -21.93 -30.68 4.12
C LYS A 386 -21.67 -31.47 2.85
N LYS A 387 -22.67 -31.49 1.97
CA LYS A 387 -22.55 -31.96 0.59
C LYS A 387 -22.65 -30.75 -0.34
N GLU A 388 -21.82 -30.71 -1.35
CA GLU A 388 -21.83 -29.68 -2.37
C GLU A 388 -22.13 -30.31 -3.73
N GLU A 389 -23.05 -29.73 -4.48
CA GLU A 389 -23.29 -30.06 -5.87
C GLU A 389 -22.41 -29.17 -6.74
N ILE A 390 -21.53 -29.75 -7.52
CA ILE A 390 -20.51 -29.04 -8.30
C ILE A 390 -20.71 -29.32 -9.77
N SER A 391 -20.81 -28.27 -10.58
CA SER A 391 -20.76 -28.37 -12.04
C SER A 391 -19.31 -28.52 -12.49
N VAL A 392 -18.97 -29.63 -13.10
CA VAL A 392 -17.60 -29.94 -13.52
C VAL A 392 -17.31 -29.37 -14.91
N GLY A 393 -16.27 -28.53 -14.99
CA GLY A 393 -15.68 -28.11 -16.27
C GLY A 393 -16.52 -27.20 -17.16
N GLY A 394 -17.52 -26.49 -16.62
CA GLY A 394 -18.37 -25.58 -17.40
C GLY A 394 -19.38 -26.30 -18.28
N LEU A 395 -19.50 -27.61 -18.19
CA LEU A 395 -20.57 -28.40 -18.80
C LEU A 395 -21.83 -28.23 -17.93
N ARG A 396 -22.86 -27.58 -18.46
CA ARG A 396 -24.09 -27.24 -17.73
C ARG A 396 -24.91 -28.43 -17.27
N ASP A 397 -24.59 -29.63 -17.74
CA ASP A 397 -25.41 -30.83 -17.56
C ASP A 397 -24.73 -31.93 -16.73
N TYR A 398 -23.57 -31.67 -16.10
CA TYR A 398 -22.89 -32.64 -15.25
C TYR A 398 -22.73 -32.08 -13.83
N GLU A 399 -23.62 -32.54 -12.95
CA GLU A 399 -23.58 -32.25 -11.52
C GLU A 399 -22.98 -33.43 -10.78
N GLU A 400 -22.00 -33.17 -9.93
CA GLU A 400 -21.38 -34.17 -9.07
C GLU A 400 -21.54 -33.76 -7.60
N THR A 401 -21.99 -34.69 -6.77
CA THR A 401 -22.07 -34.48 -5.33
C THR A 401 -20.73 -34.76 -4.67
N ARG A 402 -20.13 -33.73 -4.05
CA ARG A 402 -18.86 -33.85 -3.28
C ARG A 402 -19.12 -33.67 -1.78
N TYR A 403 -18.28 -34.34 -1.00
CA TYR A 403 -18.34 -34.30 0.46
C TYR A 403 -17.32 -33.31 0.99
N VAL A 404 -17.74 -32.46 1.92
CA VAL A 404 -16.88 -31.43 2.52
C VAL A 404 -16.38 -31.89 3.87
N VAL A 405 -15.07 -31.81 4.07
CA VAL A 405 -14.35 -32.08 5.32
C VAL A 405 -13.54 -30.89 5.77
N ARG A 406 -13.16 -30.82 7.05
CA ARG A 406 -12.29 -29.78 7.61
C ARG A 406 -10.91 -30.35 7.89
N LEU A 407 -9.88 -29.63 7.46
CA LEU A 407 -8.48 -29.99 7.66
C LEU A 407 -7.69 -28.77 8.12
N ASP A 408 -6.65 -29.02 8.90
CA ASP A 408 -5.71 -27.98 9.32
C ASP A 408 -4.57 -27.87 8.29
N VAL A 409 -4.29 -26.64 7.86
CA VAL A 409 -3.32 -26.32 6.81
C VAL A 409 -2.22 -25.44 7.37
N GLU A 410 -0.96 -25.75 7.06
CA GLU A 410 0.19 -24.89 7.30
C GLU A 410 0.76 -24.43 5.93
N PHE A 411 1.00 -23.13 5.79
CA PHE A 411 1.60 -22.55 4.59
C PHE A 411 2.37 -21.29 4.94
N ALA A 412 3.60 -21.16 4.44
CA ALA A 412 4.44 -19.96 4.61
C ALA A 412 4.57 -19.47 6.08
N GLY A 413 4.63 -20.41 7.02
CA GLY A 413 4.69 -20.13 8.46
C GLY A 413 3.35 -19.77 9.10
N GLY A 414 2.27 -19.67 8.32
CA GLY A 414 0.90 -19.48 8.80
C GLY A 414 0.21 -20.82 9.09
N PHE A 415 -0.65 -20.86 10.11
CA PHE A 415 -1.48 -22.01 10.46
C PHE A 415 -2.96 -21.66 10.30
N TYR A 416 -3.67 -22.41 9.47
CA TYR A 416 -5.06 -22.20 9.09
C TYR A 416 -5.91 -23.37 9.56
N LYS A 417 -6.69 -23.16 10.61
CA LYS A 417 -7.57 -24.18 11.19
C LYS A 417 -8.84 -24.36 10.40
N ASP A 418 -9.35 -25.61 10.43
CA ASP A 418 -10.69 -25.97 9.97
C ASP A 418 -10.98 -25.49 8.53
N VAL A 419 -9.97 -25.56 7.63
CA VAL A 419 -10.15 -25.23 6.20
C VAL A 419 -11.06 -26.28 5.57
N GLU A 420 -12.12 -25.85 4.89
CA GLU A 420 -13.07 -26.73 4.24
C GLU A 420 -12.52 -27.15 2.86
N PHE A 421 -12.47 -28.47 2.63
CA PHE A 421 -12.08 -29.10 1.38
C PHE A 421 -13.19 -30.01 0.86
N THR A 422 -13.46 -29.98 -0.43
CA THR A 422 -14.20 -31.04 -1.09
C THR A 422 -13.25 -32.19 -1.38
N ILE A 423 -13.74 -33.42 -1.17
CA ILE A 423 -13.01 -34.65 -1.54
C ILE A 423 -13.36 -35.03 -2.96
N ASP A 424 -12.33 -35.34 -3.77
CA ASP A 424 -12.47 -35.73 -5.17
C ASP A 424 -11.38 -36.69 -5.59
N ASP A 425 -11.61 -37.50 -6.62
CA ASP A 425 -10.58 -38.27 -7.29
C ASP A 425 -9.83 -37.39 -8.28
N ARG A 426 -8.51 -37.24 -8.02
CA ARG A 426 -7.62 -36.37 -8.81
C ARG A 426 -6.37 -37.15 -9.25
N GLU A 427 -6.53 -38.45 -9.55
CA GLU A 427 -5.44 -39.44 -9.72
C GLU A 427 -4.28 -38.95 -10.61
N ASP A 428 -4.61 -38.26 -11.72
CA ASP A 428 -3.62 -37.71 -12.66
C ASP A 428 -3.30 -36.22 -12.47
N ARG A 429 -3.65 -35.63 -11.32
CA ARG A 429 -3.55 -34.19 -11.07
C ARG A 429 -2.84 -33.90 -9.77
N THR A 430 -2.50 -32.63 -9.57
CA THR A 430 -1.97 -32.13 -8.29
C THR A 430 -2.95 -32.48 -7.16
N PRO A 431 -2.47 -33.10 -6.05
CA PRO A 431 -3.34 -33.58 -4.96
C PRO A 431 -4.27 -32.51 -4.37
N ILE A 432 -3.84 -31.26 -4.37
CA ILE A 432 -4.62 -30.15 -3.85
C ILE A 432 -4.85 -29.13 -4.95
N LEU A 433 -6.09 -28.67 -5.05
CA LEU A 433 -6.49 -27.52 -5.86
C LEU A 433 -7.06 -26.45 -4.93
N LEU A 434 -6.43 -25.28 -4.89
CA LEU A 434 -6.92 -24.16 -4.09
C LEU A 434 -7.84 -23.25 -4.91
N ASP A 435 -8.79 -22.66 -4.22
CA ASP A 435 -9.73 -21.69 -4.78
C ASP A 435 -9.31 -20.23 -4.50
N ARG A 436 -9.98 -19.29 -5.15
CA ARG A 436 -9.74 -17.85 -5.00
C ARG A 436 -9.99 -17.35 -3.58
N ALA A 437 -10.98 -17.89 -2.88
CA ALA A 437 -11.33 -17.44 -1.52
C ALA A 437 -10.21 -17.81 -0.53
N PHE A 438 -9.67 -19.03 -0.63
CA PHE A 438 -8.55 -19.43 0.21
C PHE A 438 -7.26 -18.69 -0.14
N MET A 439 -6.96 -18.49 -1.44
CA MET A 439 -5.83 -17.65 -1.86
C MET A 439 -5.92 -16.21 -1.33
N LYS A 440 -7.11 -15.62 -1.31
CA LYS A 440 -7.35 -14.32 -0.68
C LYS A 440 -7.06 -14.36 0.83
N LYS A 441 -7.48 -15.44 1.51
CA LYS A 441 -7.19 -15.65 2.94
C LYS A 441 -5.69 -15.81 3.22
N LEU A 442 -4.95 -16.44 2.29
CA LEU A 442 -3.49 -16.56 2.33
C LEU A 442 -2.79 -15.22 2.01
N ASN A 443 -3.50 -14.25 1.47
CA ASN A 443 -2.96 -12.98 0.97
C ASN A 443 -1.81 -13.16 -0.03
N VAL A 444 -2.05 -13.95 -1.08
CA VAL A 444 -1.07 -14.25 -2.11
C VAL A 444 -1.49 -13.74 -3.49
N MET A 445 -0.49 -13.40 -4.30
CA MET A 445 -0.61 -13.10 -5.72
C MET A 445 0.08 -14.21 -6.52
N VAL A 446 -0.67 -14.93 -7.34
CA VAL A 446 -0.17 -16.07 -8.09
C VAL A 446 0.58 -15.61 -9.33
N ASN A 447 1.86 -16.00 -9.44
CA ASN A 447 2.63 -15.86 -10.67
C ASN A 447 2.47 -17.16 -11.51
N PRO A 448 1.81 -17.09 -12.67
CA PRO A 448 1.55 -18.28 -13.48
C PRO A 448 2.78 -18.85 -14.19
N GLN A 449 3.89 -18.12 -14.19
CA GLN A 449 5.15 -18.55 -14.82
C GLN A 449 6.11 -19.26 -13.87
N ARG A 450 5.82 -19.24 -12.55
CA ARG A 450 6.74 -19.74 -11.51
C ARG A 450 6.10 -20.82 -10.66
N LYS A 451 6.94 -21.71 -10.14
CA LYS A 451 6.57 -22.76 -9.17
C LYS A 451 7.45 -22.59 -7.93
N TYR A 452 6.95 -22.95 -6.76
CA TYR A 452 7.68 -23.02 -5.50
C TYR A 452 8.43 -21.73 -5.15
N VAL A 453 7.77 -20.58 -5.34
CA VAL A 453 8.34 -19.26 -5.05
C VAL A 453 8.50 -19.03 -3.55
N ILE A 454 7.53 -19.51 -2.77
CA ILE A 454 7.52 -19.41 -1.30
C ILE A 454 8.19 -20.64 -0.69
N THR A 455 7.89 -21.82 -1.24
CA THR A 455 8.32 -23.12 -0.71
C THR A 455 9.59 -23.61 -1.42
N THR A 456 10.65 -22.82 -1.32
CA THR A 456 11.92 -23.00 -2.06
C THR A 456 12.75 -24.22 -1.69
N LYS A 457 12.28 -25.11 -0.82
CA LYS A 457 13.02 -26.31 -0.36
C LYS A 457 13.28 -27.35 -1.45
N TYR A 458 12.63 -27.24 -2.59
CA TYR A 458 12.69 -28.23 -3.64
C TYR A 458 13.39 -27.64 -4.85
N SER A 459 14.49 -28.31 -5.22
CA SER A 459 15.23 -27.97 -6.43
C SER A 459 14.30 -27.95 -7.64
N ILE A 460 14.56 -27.02 -8.45
CA ILE A 460 13.98 -26.77 -9.74
C ILE A 460 14.33 -27.96 -10.65
N ASP A 461 13.40 -28.88 -10.79
CA ASP A 461 13.34 -29.81 -11.91
C ASP A 461 12.20 -29.45 -12.83
#